data_637c852cebc834e99727d6b1a9d7bc37
#
_entry.id   637c852cebc834e99727d6b1a9d7bc37
#
_cell.length_a   1.000
_cell.length_b   1.000
_cell.length_c   1.000
_cell.angle_alpha   90.00
_cell.angle_beta   90.00
_cell.angle_gamma   90.00
#
_symmetry.space_group_name_H-M   'P 1'
#
loop_
_entity.id
_entity.type
_entity.pdbx_description
1 polymer ?
#
loop_
_entity_poly.entity_id
_entity_poly.type
_entity_poly.pdbx_seq_one_letter_code
_entity_poly.pdbx_strand_id
1 'polypeptide(L)'
;MRMGRREFVGAVIGAGVATAAGEWDTAAAGGVLRVGLELYSVRKELDRDIAAALTLVRKMGFTEVEVAMLHGLSAKEFAVALKAAGLEASSMAAGYEDLQANLDLLKERAEAFSAKWVVLAWIPHSGDFTVEIAKRVAREMNEWGESLARSGMRLAYHPHGYEFHPEANGTAFDVLLKETNPKTVFFEVDTFWAEVAGQNSAPLIARLGKRVRLLHLKDLRKGAKTGVFTGAAADEDSVALGDSMIDWRGVLAAARKAGVEKYFIEDESPAVEKQVPRSLEFLAARRD
;
A
#
# COMPACT_ATOMS: atom_id res chain seq x y z
N MET A 1 -35.73 -70.82 7.14
CA MET A 1 -35.12 -69.99 8.23
C MET A 1 -34.07 -69.12 7.61
N ARG A 2 -34.39 -67.84 7.38
CA ARG A 2 -33.54 -66.89 6.62
C ARG A 2 -32.72 -66.03 7.61
N MET A 3 -31.39 -66.06 7.51
CA MET A 3 -30.47 -65.19 8.25
C MET A 3 -30.13 -63.97 7.38
N GLY A 4 -30.38 -62.79 7.92
CA GLY A 4 -30.13 -61.53 7.25
C GLY A 4 -28.70 -61.13 7.32
N ARG A 5 -28.21 -60.55 6.21
CA ARG A 5 -26.92 -59.87 6.08
C ARG A 5 -26.99 -58.50 6.78
N ARG A 6 -26.03 -58.23 7.69
CA ARG A 6 -25.72 -56.91 8.21
C ARG A 6 -24.67 -56.26 7.29
N GLU A 7 -25.05 -55.17 6.65
CA GLU A 7 -24.12 -54.28 5.92
C GLU A 7 -23.39 -53.38 6.92
N PHE A 8 -22.07 -53.41 6.85
CA PHE A 8 -21.20 -52.51 7.55
C PHE A 8 -20.98 -51.27 6.66
N VAL A 9 -21.57 -50.13 7.04
CA VAL A 9 -21.28 -48.85 6.42
C VAL A 9 -20.11 -48.23 7.16
N GLY A 10 -18.94 -48.23 6.52
CA GLY A 10 -17.76 -47.53 7.00
C GLY A 10 -17.88 -46.04 6.71
N ALA A 11 -17.95 -45.22 7.76
CA ALA A 11 -17.90 -43.78 7.63
C ALA A 11 -16.43 -43.36 7.42
N VAL A 12 -16.11 -42.88 6.23
CA VAL A 12 -14.86 -42.15 5.96
C VAL A 12 -15.03 -40.72 6.45
N ILE A 13 -14.40 -40.39 7.57
CA ILE A 13 -14.30 -39.00 8.04
C ILE A 13 -13.19 -38.35 7.21
N GLY A 14 -13.57 -37.65 6.17
CA GLY A 14 -12.71 -36.73 5.46
C GLY A 14 -12.51 -35.49 6.32
N ALA A 15 -11.30 -35.31 6.88
CA ALA A 15 -10.88 -34.05 7.50
C ALA A 15 -10.69 -33.01 6.39
N GLY A 16 -11.74 -32.27 6.11
CA GLY A 16 -11.67 -31.07 5.29
C GLY A 16 -10.92 -30.00 6.07
N VAL A 17 -9.72 -29.64 5.61
CA VAL A 17 -9.06 -28.41 6.04
C VAL A 17 -9.89 -27.26 5.49
N ALA A 18 -10.77 -26.72 6.29
CA ALA A 18 -11.45 -25.47 6.02
C ALA A 18 -10.41 -24.34 6.18
N THR A 19 -9.86 -23.87 5.07
CA THR A 19 -9.17 -22.56 5.04
C THR A 19 -10.24 -21.52 5.29
N ALA A 20 -10.30 -21.01 6.51
CA ALA A 20 -11.13 -19.85 6.85
C ALA A 20 -10.56 -18.64 6.15
N ALA A 21 -11.06 -18.33 4.95
CA ALA A 21 -10.95 -17.01 4.36
C ALA A 21 -11.86 -16.08 5.18
N GLY A 22 -11.31 -15.50 6.25
CA GLY A 22 -12.00 -14.49 7.03
C GLY A 22 -12.11 -13.20 6.21
N GLU A 23 -13.33 -12.75 5.97
CA GLU A 23 -13.59 -11.43 5.42
C GLU A 23 -13.12 -10.37 6.43
N TRP A 24 -12.21 -9.52 5.98
CA TRP A 24 -11.62 -8.45 6.77
C TRP A 24 -12.41 -7.16 6.53
N ASP A 25 -13.38 -6.84 7.39
CA ASP A 25 -14.20 -5.64 7.26
C ASP A 25 -13.78 -4.56 8.27
N THR A 26 -13.51 -3.34 7.78
CA THR A 26 -13.12 -2.19 8.59
C THR A 26 -14.34 -1.41 9.02
N ALA A 27 -15.02 -1.86 10.09
CA ALA A 27 -15.98 -1.03 10.78
C ALA A 27 -15.46 -0.65 12.17
N ALA A 28 -15.69 0.60 12.54
CA ALA A 28 -15.23 1.25 13.75
C ALA A 28 -15.42 0.42 15.04
N ALA A 29 -14.46 0.55 15.95
CA ALA A 29 -14.44 0.02 17.31
C ALA A 29 -14.34 -1.52 17.43
N GLY A 30 -13.11 -2.04 17.34
CA GLY A 30 -12.79 -3.44 17.64
C GLY A 30 -12.77 -4.39 16.43
N GLY A 31 -12.82 -3.86 15.20
CA GLY A 31 -12.78 -4.63 13.97
C GLY A 31 -11.35 -5.02 13.54
N VAL A 32 -11.25 -6.12 12.81
CA VAL A 32 -10.03 -6.58 12.18
C VAL A 32 -9.55 -5.56 11.15
N LEU A 33 -8.27 -5.20 11.18
CA LEU A 33 -7.67 -4.28 10.22
C LEU A 33 -7.77 -4.87 8.81
N ARG A 34 -8.48 -4.20 7.90
CA ARG A 34 -8.51 -4.59 6.48
C ARG A 34 -7.22 -4.12 5.83
N VAL A 35 -6.45 -5.06 5.28
CA VAL A 35 -5.16 -4.80 4.67
C VAL A 35 -5.16 -5.30 3.24
N GLY A 36 -4.80 -4.43 2.31
CA GLY A 36 -4.56 -4.75 0.90
C GLY A 36 -3.09 -5.10 0.64
N LEU A 37 -2.82 -5.47 -0.62
CA LEU A 37 -1.47 -5.62 -1.13
C LEU A 37 -1.19 -4.53 -2.17
N GLU A 38 -0.05 -3.85 -2.02
CA GLU A 38 0.52 -3.06 -3.12
C GLU A 38 1.07 -4.00 -4.18
N LEU A 39 0.53 -3.93 -5.40
CA LEU A 39 0.85 -4.87 -6.49
C LEU A 39 2.28 -4.73 -7.02
N TYR A 40 3.00 -3.65 -6.67
CA TYR A 40 4.42 -3.56 -6.95
C TYR A 40 5.22 -4.70 -6.31
N SER A 41 4.75 -5.22 -5.19
CA SER A 41 5.31 -6.39 -4.51
C SER A 41 5.43 -7.61 -5.42
N VAL A 42 4.48 -7.81 -6.32
CA VAL A 42 4.41 -8.95 -7.25
C VAL A 42 4.60 -8.53 -8.71
N ARG A 43 5.27 -7.39 -8.96
CA ARG A 43 5.49 -6.84 -10.31
C ARG A 43 6.15 -7.82 -11.27
N LYS A 44 7.13 -8.60 -10.78
CA LYS A 44 7.86 -9.59 -11.58
C LYS A 44 6.97 -10.77 -12.01
N GLU A 45 6.03 -11.16 -11.15
CA GLU A 45 5.02 -12.18 -11.41
C GLU A 45 3.97 -11.67 -12.39
N LEU A 46 3.51 -10.41 -12.21
CA LEU A 46 2.57 -9.76 -13.12
C LEU A 46 3.14 -9.57 -14.52
N ASP A 47 4.44 -9.26 -14.66
CA ASP A 47 5.12 -9.18 -15.97
C ASP A 47 5.17 -10.52 -16.69
N ARG A 48 5.15 -11.65 -15.97
CA ARG A 48 5.18 -12.99 -16.55
C ARG A 48 3.79 -13.50 -16.92
N ASP A 49 2.83 -13.39 -16.00
CA ASP A 49 1.45 -13.88 -16.17
C ASP A 49 0.53 -13.16 -15.17
N ILE A 50 -0.23 -12.21 -15.67
CA ILE A 50 -1.14 -11.40 -14.86
C ILE A 50 -2.18 -12.26 -14.14
N ALA A 51 -2.79 -13.23 -14.82
CA ALA A 51 -3.85 -14.06 -14.24
C ALA A 51 -3.31 -14.96 -13.12
N ALA A 52 -2.13 -15.57 -13.33
CA ALA A 52 -1.47 -16.39 -12.33
C ALA A 52 -1.04 -15.53 -11.12
N ALA A 53 -0.47 -14.35 -11.34
CA ALA A 53 -0.04 -13.44 -10.27
C ALA A 53 -1.22 -12.95 -9.42
N LEU A 54 -2.32 -12.52 -10.04
CA LEU A 54 -3.52 -12.09 -9.30
C LEU A 54 -4.16 -13.27 -8.53
N THR A 55 -4.14 -14.46 -9.10
CA THR A 55 -4.56 -15.69 -8.39
C THR A 55 -3.65 -15.97 -7.18
N LEU A 56 -2.34 -15.74 -7.29
CA LEU A 56 -1.40 -15.85 -6.18
C LEU A 56 -1.73 -14.86 -5.07
N VAL A 57 -1.94 -13.58 -5.42
CA VAL A 57 -2.36 -12.53 -4.47
C VAL A 57 -3.63 -12.94 -3.72
N ARG A 58 -4.62 -13.46 -4.44
CA ARG A 58 -5.87 -13.97 -3.82
C ARG A 58 -5.62 -15.14 -2.89
N LYS A 59 -4.72 -16.07 -3.25
CA LYS A 59 -4.31 -17.22 -2.41
C LYS A 59 -3.55 -16.80 -1.16
N MET A 60 -2.79 -15.70 -1.20
CA MET A 60 -2.15 -15.12 -0.02
C MET A 60 -3.16 -14.55 0.98
N GLY A 61 -4.45 -14.40 0.62
CA GLY A 61 -5.52 -13.96 1.51
C GLY A 61 -6.07 -12.57 1.25
N PHE A 62 -5.52 -11.85 0.26
CA PHE A 62 -5.99 -10.50 -0.06
C PHE A 62 -7.30 -10.50 -0.85
N THR A 63 -8.10 -9.48 -0.59
CA THR A 63 -9.29 -9.12 -1.38
C THR A 63 -9.20 -7.71 -1.93
N GLU A 64 -8.27 -6.90 -1.42
CA GLU A 64 -8.06 -5.52 -1.77
C GLU A 64 -6.61 -5.31 -2.22
N VAL A 65 -6.42 -4.46 -3.23
CA VAL A 65 -5.09 -4.12 -3.77
C VAL A 65 -4.97 -2.62 -4.06
N GLU A 66 -3.73 -2.15 -4.07
CA GLU A 66 -3.32 -0.95 -4.75
C GLU A 66 -2.69 -1.33 -6.09
N VAL A 67 -3.06 -0.62 -7.16
CA VAL A 67 -2.57 -0.90 -8.52
C VAL A 67 -1.36 -0.03 -8.82
N ALA A 68 -0.16 -0.62 -8.89
CA ALA A 68 1.07 0.09 -9.22
C ALA A 68 1.20 0.37 -10.71
N MET A 69 1.00 -0.66 -11.54
CA MET A 69 1.22 -0.63 -12.98
C MET A 69 0.17 -1.46 -13.72
N LEU A 70 0.04 -1.23 -15.04
CA LEU A 70 -0.95 -1.91 -15.86
C LEU A 70 -0.39 -3.10 -16.66
N HIS A 71 0.91 -3.33 -16.64
CA HIS A 71 1.60 -4.47 -17.31
C HIS A 71 1.17 -4.68 -18.78
N GLY A 72 1.06 -3.57 -19.52
CA GLY A 72 0.68 -3.58 -20.95
C GLY A 72 -0.82 -3.67 -21.23
N LEU A 73 -1.67 -3.82 -20.24
CA LEU A 73 -3.13 -3.78 -20.39
C LEU A 73 -3.67 -2.35 -20.31
N SER A 74 -4.87 -2.12 -20.83
CA SER A 74 -5.66 -0.96 -20.46
C SER A 74 -6.19 -1.10 -19.02
N ALA A 75 -6.56 0.02 -18.37
CA ALA A 75 -7.16 -0.02 -17.04
C ALA A 75 -8.44 -0.86 -16.99
N LYS A 76 -9.25 -0.84 -18.04
CA LYS A 76 -10.47 -1.66 -18.14
C LYS A 76 -10.16 -3.17 -18.20
N GLU A 77 -9.15 -3.57 -18.99
CA GLU A 77 -8.73 -4.97 -19.07
C GLU A 77 -8.14 -5.45 -17.75
N PHE A 78 -7.31 -4.61 -17.09
CA PHE A 78 -6.73 -4.96 -15.79
C PHE A 78 -7.82 -5.04 -14.70
N ALA A 79 -8.83 -4.16 -14.71
CA ALA A 79 -10.00 -4.23 -13.82
C ALA A 79 -10.81 -5.53 -14.01
N VAL A 80 -10.97 -5.99 -15.26
CA VAL A 80 -11.59 -7.31 -15.54
C VAL A 80 -10.75 -8.45 -14.96
N ALA A 81 -9.42 -8.40 -15.10
CA ALA A 81 -8.52 -9.42 -14.55
C ALA A 81 -8.56 -9.44 -13.00
N LEU A 82 -8.55 -8.26 -12.34
CA LEU A 82 -8.73 -8.16 -10.89
C LEU A 82 -10.05 -8.80 -10.43
N LYS A 83 -11.14 -8.43 -11.08
CA LYS A 83 -12.47 -8.98 -10.76
C LYS A 83 -12.53 -10.50 -10.96
N ALA A 84 -11.93 -11.02 -12.02
CA ALA A 84 -11.86 -12.46 -12.28
C ALA A 84 -11.08 -13.22 -11.18
N ALA A 85 -10.06 -12.57 -10.59
CA ALA A 85 -9.31 -13.10 -9.46
C ALA A 85 -10.02 -12.89 -8.10
N GLY A 86 -11.16 -12.18 -8.04
CA GLY A 86 -11.84 -11.84 -6.79
C GLY A 86 -11.10 -10.75 -5.98
N LEU A 87 -10.45 -9.81 -6.68
CA LEU A 87 -9.73 -8.68 -6.10
C LEU A 87 -10.43 -7.37 -6.47
N GLU A 88 -10.35 -6.39 -5.56
CA GLU A 88 -10.85 -5.02 -5.74
C GLU A 88 -9.68 -4.04 -5.60
N ALA A 89 -9.61 -3.05 -6.48
CA ALA A 89 -8.66 -1.96 -6.32
C ALA A 89 -9.33 -0.78 -5.60
N SER A 90 -8.74 -0.30 -4.52
CA SER A 90 -9.23 0.89 -3.80
C SER A 90 -8.34 2.10 -4.00
N SER A 91 -7.14 1.88 -4.51
CA SER A 91 -6.11 2.88 -4.80
C SER A 91 -5.36 2.50 -6.07
N MET A 92 -4.78 3.50 -6.73
CA MET A 92 -3.86 3.31 -7.86
C MET A 92 -2.73 4.33 -7.84
N ALA A 93 -1.52 3.89 -8.17
CA ALA A 93 -0.40 4.78 -8.40
C ALA A 93 -0.55 5.56 -9.71
N ALA A 94 -0.02 6.77 -9.73
CA ALA A 94 0.04 7.65 -10.88
C ALA A 94 1.45 8.21 -11.04
N GLY A 95 1.96 8.19 -12.26
CA GLY A 95 3.21 8.87 -12.61
C GLY A 95 3.04 10.40 -12.56
N TYR A 96 4.11 11.08 -12.20
CA TYR A 96 4.14 12.55 -12.18
C TYR A 96 3.87 13.15 -13.57
N GLU A 97 4.47 12.58 -14.59
CA GLU A 97 4.28 13.01 -15.98
C GLU A 97 2.84 12.76 -16.46
N ASP A 98 2.21 11.66 -16.03
CA ASP A 98 0.81 11.38 -16.37
C ASP A 98 -0.12 12.40 -15.72
N LEU A 99 0.13 12.80 -14.46
CA LEU A 99 -0.62 13.85 -13.76
C LEU A 99 -0.49 15.21 -14.46
N GLN A 100 0.70 15.53 -14.98
CA GLN A 100 0.94 16.76 -15.74
C GLN A 100 0.30 16.73 -17.13
N ALA A 101 0.43 15.62 -17.84
CA ALA A 101 0.06 15.55 -19.26
C ALA A 101 -1.43 15.27 -19.48
N ASN A 102 -2.06 14.41 -18.66
CA ASN A 102 -3.43 13.97 -18.91
C ASN A 102 -4.16 13.47 -17.66
N LEU A 103 -4.53 14.42 -16.80
CA LEU A 103 -5.27 14.12 -15.57
C LEU A 103 -6.64 13.47 -15.82
N ASP A 104 -7.29 13.76 -16.96
CA ASP A 104 -8.59 13.16 -17.28
C ASP A 104 -8.44 11.67 -17.62
N LEU A 105 -7.37 11.27 -18.28
CA LEU A 105 -7.06 9.84 -18.49
C LEU A 105 -6.82 9.12 -17.15
N LEU A 106 -6.20 9.77 -16.17
CA LEU A 106 -6.02 9.18 -14.83
C LEU A 106 -7.34 9.02 -14.09
N LYS A 107 -8.27 9.98 -14.23
CA LYS A 107 -9.63 9.85 -13.71
C LYS A 107 -10.36 8.66 -14.35
N GLU A 108 -10.29 8.51 -15.68
CA GLU A 108 -10.88 7.36 -16.38
C GLU A 108 -10.28 6.02 -15.90
N ARG A 109 -8.96 5.97 -15.65
CA ARG A 109 -8.30 4.80 -15.09
C ARG A 109 -8.81 4.48 -13.67
N ALA A 110 -8.88 5.49 -12.80
CA ALA A 110 -9.40 5.34 -11.44
C ALA A 110 -10.88 4.90 -11.43
N GLU A 111 -11.70 5.44 -12.33
CA GLU A 111 -13.10 5.02 -12.52
C GLU A 111 -13.21 3.56 -12.95
N ALA A 112 -12.35 3.11 -13.89
CA ALA A 112 -12.32 1.72 -14.34
C ALA A 112 -12.05 0.74 -13.18
N PHE A 113 -11.24 1.14 -12.21
CA PHE A 113 -10.96 0.39 -10.99
C PHE A 113 -11.98 0.60 -9.88
N SER A 114 -12.85 1.62 -9.98
CA SER A 114 -13.64 2.16 -8.88
C SER A 114 -12.75 2.65 -7.70
N ALA A 115 -11.49 2.98 -8.00
CA ALA A 115 -10.53 3.47 -7.02
C ALA A 115 -10.84 4.92 -6.64
N LYS A 116 -10.82 5.20 -5.34
CA LYS A 116 -11.05 6.56 -4.83
C LYS A 116 -9.74 7.32 -4.59
N TRP A 117 -8.64 6.61 -4.49
CA TRP A 117 -7.33 7.17 -4.25
C TRP A 117 -6.46 7.10 -5.51
N VAL A 118 -5.86 8.23 -5.87
CA VAL A 118 -4.81 8.37 -6.86
C VAL A 118 -3.56 8.78 -6.11
N VAL A 119 -2.52 7.97 -6.17
CA VAL A 119 -1.29 8.14 -5.40
C VAL A 119 -0.18 8.59 -6.33
N LEU A 120 0.35 9.79 -6.12
CA LEU A 120 1.60 10.22 -6.73
C LEU A 120 2.75 9.49 -6.02
N ALA A 121 3.30 8.47 -6.69
CA ALA A 121 4.32 7.60 -6.09
C ALA A 121 5.76 8.12 -6.23
N TRP A 122 6.05 8.92 -7.24
CA TRP A 122 7.41 9.39 -7.50
C TRP A 122 7.42 10.77 -8.14
N ILE A 123 8.34 11.63 -7.67
CA ILE A 123 8.57 12.95 -8.28
C ILE A 123 9.94 12.94 -8.96
N PRO A 124 10.02 13.05 -10.30
CA PRO A 124 11.29 13.07 -11.02
C PRO A 124 12.13 14.26 -10.61
N HIS A 125 13.39 14.01 -10.27
CA HIS A 125 14.39 15.01 -9.93
C HIS A 125 15.80 14.50 -10.23
N SER A 126 16.75 15.42 -10.35
CA SER A 126 18.16 15.11 -10.46
C SER A 126 18.91 15.75 -9.29
N GLY A 127 19.81 15.00 -8.66
CA GLY A 127 20.46 15.44 -7.42
C GLY A 127 19.49 15.46 -6.24
N ASP A 128 19.72 16.37 -5.29
CA ASP A 128 18.88 16.47 -4.09
C ASP A 128 17.49 17.03 -4.41
N PHE A 129 16.48 16.50 -3.71
CA PHE A 129 15.13 17.02 -3.78
C PHE A 129 14.99 18.27 -2.92
N THR A 130 15.07 19.44 -3.56
CA THR A 130 15.20 20.73 -2.89
C THR A 130 13.86 21.35 -2.47
N VAL A 131 13.92 22.35 -1.58
CA VAL A 131 12.76 23.18 -1.19
C VAL A 131 12.11 23.86 -2.40
N GLU A 132 12.88 24.28 -3.41
CA GLU A 132 12.35 24.87 -4.64
C GLU A 132 11.53 23.87 -5.46
N ILE A 133 12.02 22.63 -5.57
CA ILE A 133 11.26 21.53 -6.20
C ILE A 133 9.98 21.30 -5.41
N ALA A 134 10.07 21.20 -4.09
CA ALA A 134 8.91 20.98 -3.21
C ALA A 134 7.83 22.06 -3.36
N LYS A 135 8.20 23.34 -3.42
CA LYS A 135 7.26 24.45 -3.64
C LYS A 135 6.55 24.38 -4.99
N ARG A 136 7.29 24.03 -6.05
CA ARG A 136 6.68 23.83 -7.39
C ARG A 136 5.69 22.69 -7.36
N VAL A 137 6.12 21.54 -6.86
CA VAL A 137 5.29 20.33 -6.80
C VAL A 137 4.08 20.51 -5.89
N ALA A 138 4.21 21.24 -4.77
CA ALA A 138 3.07 21.52 -3.89
C ALA A 138 1.96 22.31 -4.61
N ARG A 139 2.30 23.26 -5.47
CA ARG A 139 1.31 23.99 -6.29
C ARG A 139 0.62 23.05 -7.26
N GLU A 140 1.37 22.22 -7.98
CA GLU A 140 0.85 21.26 -8.93
C GLU A 140 -0.06 20.23 -8.23
N MET A 141 0.36 19.69 -7.08
CA MET A 141 -0.46 18.78 -6.27
C MET A 141 -1.78 19.43 -5.81
N ASN A 142 -1.77 20.73 -5.49
CA ASN A 142 -3.00 21.44 -5.15
C ASN A 142 -3.98 21.49 -6.33
N GLU A 143 -3.50 21.78 -7.52
CA GLU A 143 -4.31 21.82 -8.75
C GLU A 143 -4.87 20.42 -9.08
N TRP A 144 -4.03 19.38 -9.03
CA TRP A 144 -4.46 17.98 -9.27
C TRP A 144 -5.44 17.51 -8.20
N GLY A 145 -5.12 17.78 -6.92
CA GLY A 145 -5.99 17.39 -5.80
C GLY A 145 -7.37 18.03 -5.87
N GLU A 146 -7.45 19.31 -6.23
CA GLU A 146 -8.73 19.98 -6.43
C GLU A 146 -9.51 19.41 -7.64
N SER A 147 -8.80 19.10 -8.73
CA SER A 147 -9.41 18.50 -9.92
C SER A 147 -9.94 17.08 -9.65
N LEU A 148 -9.17 16.25 -8.96
CA LEU A 148 -9.59 14.90 -8.55
C LEU A 148 -10.78 14.96 -7.59
N ALA A 149 -10.77 15.90 -6.63
CA ALA A 149 -11.85 16.07 -5.66
C ALA A 149 -13.19 16.40 -6.32
N ARG A 150 -13.20 17.21 -7.42
CA ARG A 150 -14.41 17.48 -8.20
C ARG A 150 -15.00 16.22 -8.85
N SER A 151 -14.19 15.21 -9.10
CA SER A 151 -14.60 13.90 -9.62
C SER A 151 -14.86 12.84 -8.52
N GLY A 152 -14.88 13.25 -7.24
CA GLY A 152 -15.11 12.34 -6.12
C GLY A 152 -13.89 11.46 -5.76
N MET A 153 -12.72 11.76 -6.33
CA MET A 153 -11.45 11.10 -6.07
C MET A 153 -10.59 11.93 -5.12
N ARG A 154 -9.49 11.37 -4.64
CA ARG A 154 -8.56 12.02 -3.72
C ARG A 154 -7.12 11.81 -4.17
N LEU A 155 -6.29 12.83 -4.01
CA LEU A 155 -4.86 12.74 -4.24
C LEU A 155 -4.14 12.40 -2.94
N ALA A 156 -3.27 11.40 -2.98
CA ALA A 156 -2.25 11.19 -1.96
C ALA A 156 -0.85 11.28 -2.57
N TYR A 157 0.12 11.65 -1.76
CA TYR A 157 1.53 11.60 -2.10
C TYR A 157 2.23 10.55 -1.25
N HIS A 158 3.02 9.70 -1.90
CA HIS A 158 3.81 8.64 -1.29
C HIS A 158 5.29 9.05 -1.25
N PRO A 159 5.79 9.52 -0.08
CA PRO A 159 7.20 9.92 0.07
C PRO A 159 8.14 8.72 0.04
N HIS A 160 9.27 8.88 -0.66
CA HIS A 160 10.32 7.86 -0.77
C HIS A 160 11.58 8.15 0.06
N GLY A 161 11.50 9.12 0.98
CA GLY A 161 12.59 9.44 1.89
C GLY A 161 13.53 10.56 1.40
N TYR A 162 13.64 10.79 0.10
CA TYR A 162 14.48 11.85 -0.45
C TYR A 162 14.01 13.26 -0.04
N GLU A 163 12.74 13.42 0.28
CA GLU A 163 12.13 14.67 0.74
C GLU A 163 12.62 15.10 2.13
N PHE A 164 13.15 14.16 2.90
CA PHE A 164 13.65 14.40 4.26
C PHE A 164 15.12 14.81 4.30
N HIS A 165 15.76 15.00 3.13
CA HIS A 165 17.14 15.53 3.11
C HIS A 165 17.19 16.85 3.89
N PRO A 166 18.11 16.98 4.89
CA PRO A 166 18.18 18.18 5.71
C PRO A 166 18.65 19.40 4.90
N GLU A 167 17.94 20.51 5.06
CA GLU A 167 18.32 21.81 4.54
C GLU A 167 18.44 22.84 5.69
N ALA A 168 18.91 24.05 5.41
CA ALA A 168 19.16 25.06 6.44
C ALA A 168 17.94 25.38 7.35
N ASN A 169 16.72 25.27 6.82
CA ASN A 169 15.47 25.63 7.54
C ASN A 169 14.44 24.51 7.55
N GLY A 170 14.85 23.27 7.70
CA GLY A 170 13.96 22.09 7.72
C GLY A 170 14.21 21.18 6.54
N THR A 171 13.15 20.60 5.99
CA THR A 171 13.23 19.64 4.88
C THR A 171 12.27 20.03 3.75
N ALA A 172 12.49 19.50 2.55
CA ALA A 172 11.55 19.64 1.45
C ALA A 172 10.17 19.03 1.79
N PHE A 173 10.16 17.98 2.61
CA PHE A 173 8.91 17.39 3.13
C PHE A 173 8.11 18.39 3.98
N ASP A 174 8.76 19.19 4.82
CA ASP A 174 8.08 20.20 5.63
C ASP A 174 7.41 21.27 4.75
N VAL A 175 8.02 21.59 3.61
CA VAL A 175 7.43 22.50 2.61
C VAL A 175 6.23 21.84 1.94
N LEU A 176 6.32 20.58 1.49
CA LEU A 176 5.17 19.85 0.93
C LEU A 176 4.01 19.82 1.92
N LEU A 177 4.29 19.51 3.19
CA LEU A 177 3.25 19.46 4.23
C LEU A 177 2.58 20.83 4.44
N LYS A 178 3.36 21.91 4.43
CA LYS A 178 2.89 23.29 4.69
C LYS A 178 2.15 23.89 3.50
N GLU A 179 2.68 23.70 2.29
CA GLU A 179 2.22 24.40 1.07
C GLU A 179 1.07 23.65 0.36
N THR A 180 0.85 22.35 0.68
CA THR A 180 -0.25 21.60 0.08
C THR A 180 -1.57 21.78 0.83
N ASN A 181 -2.67 21.85 0.07
CA ASN A 181 -4.02 22.05 0.60
C ASN A 181 -4.47 20.84 1.44
N PRO A 182 -4.71 20.99 2.75
CA PRO A 182 -5.06 19.87 3.63
C PRO A 182 -6.44 19.25 3.37
N LYS A 183 -7.24 19.83 2.48
CA LYS A 183 -8.56 19.31 2.13
C LYS A 183 -8.54 18.40 0.90
N THR A 184 -7.53 18.53 0.04
CA THR A 184 -7.49 17.89 -1.27
C THR A 184 -6.22 17.09 -1.53
N VAL A 185 -5.14 17.32 -0.74
CA VAL A 185 -3.88 16.60 -0.82
C VAL A 185 -3.63 15.87 0.49
N PHE A 186 -3.41 14.58 0.42
CA PHE A 186 -3.14 13.70 1.55
C PHE A 186 -1.79 13.00 1.39
N PHE A 187 -1.41 12.18 2.36
CA PHE A 187 -0.17 11.41 2.31
C PHE A 187 -0.47 9.93 2.48
N GLU A 188 0.26 9.12 1.73
CA GLU A 188 0.47 7.72 1.95
C GLU A 188 1.86 7.52 2.52
N VAL A 189 1.96 7.26 3.82
CA VAL A 189 3.26 7.10 4.46
C VAL A 189 3.71 5.65 4.32
N ASP A 190 4.88 5.46 3.73
CA ASP A 190 5.59 4.19 3.75
C ASP A 190 6.51 4.13 4.97
N THR A 191 6.32 3.11 5.79
CA THR A 191 7.09 2.93 7.03
C THR A 191 8.56 2.61 6.76
N PHE A 192 8.87 1.86 5.70
CA PHE A 192 10.24 1.53 5.30
C PHE A 192 11.00 2.78 4.85
N TRP A 193 10.41 3.55 3.93
CA TRP A 193 11.06 4.75 3.38
C TRP A 193 11.23 5.84 4.44
N ALA A 194 10.30 5.95 5.39
CA ALA A 194 10.45 6.83 6.54
C ALA A 194 11.67 6.43 7.38
N GLU A 195 11.81 5.15 7.74
CA GLU A 195 12.95 4.65 8.54
C GLU A 195 14.27 4.72 7.76
N VAL A 196 14.29 4.43 6.45
CA VAL A 196 15.47 4.59 5.60
C VAL A 196 15.96 6.04 5.62
N ALA A 197 15.05 7.02 5.60
CA ALA A 197 15.38 8.43 5.74
C ALA A 197 15.73 8.85 7.19
N GLY A 198 15.77 7.91 8.14
CA GLY A 198 16.05 8.21 9.54
C GLY A 198 14.90 8.88 10.28
N GLN A 199 13.69 8.84 9.73
CA GLN A 199 12.47 9.26 10.41
C GLN A 199 11.92 8.08 11.21
N ASN A 200 11.36 8.37 12.38
CA ASN A 200 10.59 7.37 13.11
C ASN A 200 9.14 7.42 12.63
N SER A 201 8.65 6.30 12.10
CA SER A 201 7.34 6.22 11.45
C SER A 201 6.17 6.59 12.37
N ALA A 202 6.16 6.13 13.63
CA ALA A 202 5.06 6.40 14.53
C ALA A 202 4.94 7.90 14.91
N PRO A 203 6.00 8.62 15.33
CA PRO A 203 5.98 10.09 15.49
C PRO A 203 5.68 10.84 14.18
N LEU A 204 6.17 10.38 13.03
CA LEU A 204 5.88 11.00 11.74
C LEU A 204 4.38 10.97 11.44
N ILE A 205 3.74 9.80 11.54
CA ILE A 205 2.29 9.63 11.36
C ILE A 205 1.52 10.51 12.35
N ALA A 206 1.94 10.54 13.62
CA ALA A 206 1.29 11.39 14.63
C ALA A 206 1.41 12.88 14.30
N ARG A 207 2.56 13.35 13.80
CA ARG A 207 2.78 14.74 13.35
C ARG A 207 1.89 15.12 12.17
N LEU A 208 1.74 14.21 11.20
CA LEU A 208 0.92 14.43 10.02
C LEU A 208 -0.59 14.39 10.36
N GLY A 209 -0.99 13.61 11.34
CA GLY A 209 -2.37 13.51 11.79
C GLY A 209 -3.32 13.20 10.63
N LYS A 210 -4.41 13.96 10.51
CA LYS A 210 -5.45 13.74 9.47
C LYS A 210 -4.97 13.90 8.02
N ARG A 211 -3.72 14.30 7.80
CA ARG A 211 -3.12 14.36 6.46
C ARG A 211 -2.70 12.98 5.96
N VAL A 212 -2.43 12.01 6.85
CA VAL A 212 -2.17 10.61 6.48
C VAL A 212 -3.50 9.88 6.32
N ARG A 213 -3.71 9.29 5.17
CA ARG A 213 -4.91 8.51 4.86
C ARG A 213 -4.62 7.09 4.41
N LEU A 214 -3.44 6.87 3.88
CA LEU A 214 -2.97 5.57 3.45
C LEU A 214 -1.62 5.28 4.10
N LEU A 215 -1.32 4.00 4.28
CA LEU A 215 -0.01 3.52 4.72
C LEU A 215 0.45 2.36 3.86
N HIS A 216 1.70 2.39 3.43
CA HIS A 216 2.43 1.20 3.09
C HIS A 216 3.06 0.61 4.36
N LEU A 217 2.62 -0.60 4.67
CA LEU A 217 3.18 -1.42 5.75
C LEU A 217 4.33 -2.22 5.16
N LYS A 218 5.53 -1.66 5.25
CA LYS A 218 6.75 -2.22 4.71
C LYS A 218 7.83 -2.15 5.77
N ASP A 219 8.53 -3.25 6.00
CA ASP A 219 9.44 -3.37 7.13
C ASP A 219 10.90 -3.31 6.70
N LEU A 220 11.73 -2.64 7.51
CA LEU A 220 13.13 -2.42 7.24
C LEU A 220 13.99 -3.40 8.07
N ARG A 221 14.85 -4.14 7.41
CA ARG A 221 15.75 -5.12 8.02
C ARG A 221 16.58 -4.48 9.15
N LYS A 222 16.68 -5.20 10.25
CA LYS A 222 17.49 -4.79 11.40
C LYS A 222 18.95 -4.57 10.99
N GLY A 223 19.48 -3.38 11.28
CA GLY A 223 20.84 -2.99 10.92
C GLY A 223 21.02 -2.51 9.48
N ALA A 224 19.95 -2.32 8.72
CA ALA A 224 20.00 -1.63 7.44
C ALA A 224 20.47 -0.17 7.63
N LYS A 225 21.06 0.41 6.59
CA LYS A 225 21.55 1.79 6.62
C LYS A 225 20.37 2.76 6.63
N THR A 226 20.39 3.72 7.56
CA THR A 226 19.41 4.82 7.65
C THR A 226 20.08 6.17 7.41
N GLY A 227 19.30 7.24 7.30
CA GLY A 227 19.80 8.57 6.89
C GLY A 227 20.18 8.58 5.41
N VAL A 228 19.44 7.82 4.57
CA VAL A 228 19.63 7.77 3.12
C VAL A 228 18.47 8.50 2.46
N PHE A 229 18.79 9.45 1.58
CA PHE A 229 17.81 10.37 0.97
C PHE A 229 17.78 10.23 -0.56
N THR A 230 17.90 9.01 -1.07
CA THR A 230 17.96 8.74 -2.51
C THR A 230 16.70 8.12 -3.08
N GLY A 231 15.76 7.67 -2.22
CA GLY A 231 14.62 6.86 -2.64
C GLY A 231 15.02 5.49 -3.19
N ALA A 232 16.22 5.01 -2.82
CA ALA A 232 16.73 3.71 -3.23
C ALA A 232 17.27 2.94 -2.03
N ALA A 233 16.98 1.66 -1.97
CA ALA A 233 17.48 0.71 -0.98
C ALA A 233 17.69 -0.66 -1.66
N ALA A 234 18.38 -1.57 -0.97
CA ALA A 234 18.53 -2.93 -1.47
C ALA A 234 17.22 -3.71 -1.26
N ASP A 235 16.83 -4.54 -2.25
CA ASP A 235 15.63 -5.38 -2.16
C ASP A 235 15.66 -6.27 -0.90
N GLU A 236 16.84 -6.70 -0.45
CA GLU A 236 17.06 -7.53 0.74
C GLU A 236 16.87 -6.78 2.07
N ASP A 237 16.78 -5.46 2.04
CA ASP A 237 16.44 -4.66 3.21
C ASP A 237 14.94 -4.66 3.52
N SER A 238 14.09 -5.08 2.58
CA SER A 238 12.67 -5.36 2.80
C SER A 238 12.51 -6.73 3.47
N VAL A 239 11.84 -6.77 4.62
CA VAL A 239 11.62 -8.00 5.40
C VAL A 239 10.16 -8.13 5.81
N ALA A 240 9.76 -9.34 6.23
CA ALA A 240 8.40 -9.54 6.73
C ALA A 240 8.11 -8.64 7.94
N LEU A 241 6.90 -8.14 8.07
CA LEU A 241 6.49 -7.29 9.18
C LEU A 241 6.76 -7.97 10.52
N GLY A 242 7.42 -7.24 11.41
CA GLY A 242 7.81 -7.70 12.74
C GLY A 242 9.20 -8.32 12.84
N ASP A 243 9.90 -8.51 11.74
CA ASP A 243 11.30 -8.98 11.71
C ASP A 243 12.32 -7.82 11.87
N SER A 244 11.84 -6.60 12.13
CA SER A 244 12.60 -5.36 12.14
C SER A 244 12.75 -4.70 13.50
N MET A 245 13.12 -3.42 13.43
CA MET A 245 13.18 -2.50 14.54
C MET A 245 12.02 -1.49 14.58
N ILE A 246 11.06 -1.57 13.65
CA ILE A 246 9.92 -0.65 13.61
C ILE A 246 8.98 -0.93 14.80
N ASP A 247 8.59 0.12 15.51
CA ASP A 247 7.57 0.04 16.56
C ASP A 247 6.17 -0.07 15.94
N TRP A 248 5.82 -1.28 15.49
CA TRP A 248 4.53 -1.57 14.89
C TRP A 248 3.34 -1.25 15.79
N ARG A 249 3.49 -1.39 17.12
CA ARG A 249 2.43 -1.01 18.05
C ARG A 249 2.20 0.50 18.02
N GLY A 250 3.27 1.28 18.07
CA GLY A 250 3.23 2.74 17.95
C GLY A 250 2.71 3.20 16.60
N VAL A 251 3.16 2.58 15.50
CA VAL A 251 2.69 2.87 14.13
C VAL A 251 1.19 2.66 14.01
N LEU A 252 0.67 1.48 14.38
CA LEU A 252 -0.75 1.17 14.27
C LEU A 252 -1.61 2.06 15.19
N ALA A 253 -1.13 2.38 16.40
CA ALA A 253 -1.81 3.30 17.31
C ALA A 253 -1.86 4.73 16.73
N ALA A 254 -0.75 5.24 16.18
CA ALA A 254 -0.70 6.55 15.53
C ALA A 254 -1.61 6.59 14.29
N ALA A 255 -1.61 5.55 13.47
CA ALA A 255 -2.46 5.40 12.30
C ALA A 255 -3.95 5.45 12.63
N ARG A 256 -4.39 4.68 13.63
CA ARG A 256 -5.78 4.74 14.14
C ARG A 256 -6.17 6.14 14.60
N LYS A 257 -5.31 6.80 15.38
CA LYS A 257 -5.54 8.17 15.87
C LYS A 257 -5.58 9.20 14.74
N ALA A 258 -4.76 9.04 13.71
CA ALA A 258 -4.73 9.88 12.53
C ALA A 258 -5.98 9.69 11.64
N GLY A 259 -6.65 8.54 11.74
CA GLY A 259 -7.78 8.16 10.92
C GLY A 259 -7.35 7.68 9.54
N VAL A 260 -6.30 6.86 9.50
CA VAL A 260 -5.88 6.17 8.27
C VAL A 260 -7.00 5.28 7.76
N GLU A 261 -7.26 5.35 6.46
CA GLU A 261 -8.40 4.69 5.81
C GLU A 261 -7.98 3.41 5.08
N LYS A 262 -6.73 3.36 4.59
CA LYS A 262 -6.20 2.26 3.80
C LYS A 262 -4.81 1.85 4.27
N TYR A 263 -4.59 0.55 4.26
CA TYR A 263 -3.34 -0.07 4.64
C TYR A 263 -2.98 -1.09 3.55
N PHE A 264 -1.79 -1.00 3.00
CA PHE A 264 -1.29 -1.96 2.02
C PHE A 264 0.04 -2.53 2.50
N ILE A 265 0.18 -3.85 2.49
CA ILE A 265 1.49 -4.46 2.63
C ILE A 265 2.24 -4.21 1.32
N GLU A 266 3.49 -3.79 1.43
CA GLU A 266 4.45 -3.77 0.33
C GLU A 266 5.70 -4.54 0.73
N ASP A 267 6.21 -5.38 -0.18
CA ASP A 267 7.41 -6.17 0.01
C ASP A 267 8.17 -6.26 -1.33
N GLU A 268 9.35 -5.68 -1.38
CA GLU A 268 10.19 -5.71 -2.58
C GLU A 268 11.24 -6.81 -2.57
N SER A 269 11.28 -7.62 -1.51
CA SER A 269 12.25 -8.68 -1.36
C SER A 269 12.11 -9.76 -2.45
N PRO A 270 13.20 -10.50 -2.74
CA PRO A 270 13.10 -11.67 -3.61
C PRO A 270 12.31 -12.84 -2.99
N ALA A 271 11.86 -12.69 -1.73
CA ALA A 271 11.13 -13.71 -0.98
C ALA A 271 9.65 -13.33 -0.71
N VAL A 272 9.07 -12.46 -1.54
CA VAL A 272 7.70 -11.91 -1.40
C VAL A 272 6.65 -13.00 -1.12
N GLU A 273 6.69 -14.12 -1.83
CA GLU A 273 5.73 -15.22 -1.66
C GLU A 273 5.77 -15.85 -0.25
N LYS A 274 6.87 -15.73 0.47
CA LYS A 274 7.05 -16.23 1.84
C LYS A 274 6.83 -15.13 2.88
N GLN A 275 7.27 -13.92 2.60
CA GLN A 275 7.25 -12.81 3.55
C GLN A 275 5.86 -12.18 3.67
N VAL A 276 5.14 -12.00 2.57
CA VAL A 276 3.81 -11.37 2.57
C VAL A 276 2.79 -12.15 3.41
N PRO A 277 2.64 -13.49 3.30
CA PRO A 277 1.76 -14.24 4.20
C PRO A 277 2.15 -14.12 5.68
N ARG A 278 3.46 -14.14 6.02
CA ARG A 278 3.95 -13.92 7.39
C ARG A 278 3.60 -12.52 7.91
N SER A 279 3.67 -11.52 7.04
CA SER A 279 3.27 -10.15 7.36
C SER A 279 1.78 -10.05 7.68
N LEU A 280 0.92 -10.76 6.94
CA LEU A 280 -0.50 -10.87 7.27
C LEU A 280 -0.74 -11.56 8.62
N GLU A 281 -0.06 -12.68 8.89
CA GLU A 281 -0.14 -13.37 10.17
C GLU A 281 0.30 -12.48 11.33
N PHE A 282 1.39 -11.72 11.15
CA PHE A 282 1.87 -10.75 12.12
C PHE A 282 0.82 -9.69 12.47
N LEU A 283 0.13 -9.13 11.48
CA LEU A 283 -0.94 -8.15 11.69
C LEU A 283 -2.18 -8.79 12.32
N ALA A 284 -2.54 -10.01 11.90
CA ALA A 284 -3.67 -10.75 12.44
C ALA A 284 -3.53 -11.06 13.94
N ALA A 285 -2.30 -11.26 14.42
CA ALA A 285 -2.02 -11.51 15.83
C ALA A 285 -2.12 -10.25 16.72
N ARG A 286 -2.25 -9.06 16.14
CA ARG A 286 -2.29 -7.74 16.83
C ARG A 286 -3.68 -7.11 16.78
N ARG A 287 -4.68 -7.91 17.14
CA ARG A 287 -6.09 -7.48 17.23
C ARG A 287 -6.35 -6.78 18.57
N ASP A 288 -5.83 -5.55 18.74
CA ASP A 288 -6.15 -4.74 19.92
C ASP A 288 -6.72 -3.36 19.53
#